data_57b77bd880f11dd9762b51ec9abbd9a4
#
_entry.id   57b77bd880f11dd9762b51ec9abbd9a4
#
_cell.length_a   1.000
_cell.length_b   1.000
_cell.length_c   1.000
_cell.angle_alpha   90.00
_cell.angle_beta   90.00
_cell.angle_gamma   90.00
#
_symmetry.space_group_name_H-M   'P 1'
#
loop_
_entity.id
_entity.type
_entity.pdbx_description
1 polymer ?
#
loop_
_entity_poly.entity_id
_entity_poly.type
_entity_poly.pdbx_seq_one_letter_code
_entity_poly.pdbx_strand_id
1 'polypeptide(L)'
;MSNPRETIVPRPLGRALTLAASAARTAGANGTAVAAHDVSRLLVLLDITASATDAGDTLDVYVDVSPDNSTWLNAIHFTQQAGNGAAGKQFAVLDATNPGATVTAVTSDAAAGVVRPGLFGAYVRARWAIADVGGDDASHTFSVTAYAQ
;
A
#
# COMPACT_ATOMS: atom_id res chain seq x y z
N MET A 1 8.43 -35.48 38.99
CA MET A 1 8.95 -34.71 37.86
C MET A 1 7.91 -33.67 37.48
N SER A 2 8.27 -32.38 37.55
CA SER A 2 7.42 -31.31 37.05
C SER A 2 7.61 -31.20 35.55
N ASN A 3 6.53 -31.36 34.77
CA ASN A 3 6.56 -30.99 33.38
C ASN A 3 6.84 -29.49 33.26
N PRO A 4 7.81 -29.05 32.47
CA PRO A 4 7.93 -27.64 32.16
C PRO A 4 6.60 -27.21 31.51
N ARG A 5 5.89 -26.28 32.14
CA ARG A 5 4.75 -25.66 31.51
C ARG A 5 5.29 -24.87 30.32
N GLU A 6 4.98 -25.31 29.13
CA GLU A 6 5.18 -24.49 27.95
C GLU A 6 4.38 -23.20 28.14
N THR A 7 5.09 -22.12 28.32
CA THR A 7 4.44 -20.79 28.32
C THR A 7 4.10 -20.48 26.85
N ILE A 8 2.86 -20.72 26.46
CA ILE A 8 2.37 -20.31 25.17
C ILE A 8 2.30 -18.78 25.22
N VAL A 9 3.28 -18.13 24.57
CA VAL A 9 3.21 -16.68 24.33
C VAL A 9 2.21 -16.47 23.21
N PRO A 10 1.04 -15.81 23.46
CA PRO A 10 0.09 -15.52 22.40
C PRO A 10 0.79 -14.68 21.32
N ARG A 11 0.83 -15.17 20.08
CA ARG A 11 1.20 -14.32 18.95
C ARG A 11 0.11 -13.27 18.79
N PRO A 12 0.45 -11.97 18.68
CA PRO A 12 -0.54 -11.00 18.28
C PRO A 12 -1.12 -11.43 16.92
N LEU A 13 -2.45 -11.51 16.84
CA LEU A 13 -3.18 -11.94 15.63
C LEU A 13 -2.99 -10.98 14.47
N GLY A 14 -2.51 -9.78 14.75
CA GLY A 14 -2.20 -8.77 13.76
C GLY A 14 -2.05 -7.39 14.39
N ARG A 15 -1.58 -6.44 13.60
CA ARG A 15 -1.41 -5.05 14.02
C ARG A 15 -1.74 -4.09 12.88
N ALA A 16 -2.17 -2.89 13.23
CA ALA A 16 -2.38 -1.82 12.28
C ALA A 16 -1.05 -1.12 11.97
N LEU A 17 -0.82 -0.82 10.70
CA LEU A 17 0.29 0.00 10.21
C LEU A 17 -0.29 1.21 9.47
N THR A 18 0.33 2.38 9.64
CA THR A 18 0.03 3.57 8.86
C THR A 18 1.11 3.78 7.82
N LEU A 19 0.79 3.58 6.53
CA LEU A 19 1.71 3.81 5.42
C LEU A 19 1.64 5.25 4.91
N ALA A 20 0.48 5.88 5.00
CA ALA A 20 0.28 7.30 4.77
C ALA A 20 -0.88 7.79 5.65
N ALA A 21 -0.63 8.71 6.55
CA ALA A 21 -1.69 9.32 7.36
C ALA A 21 -2.65 10.12 6.49
N SER A 22 -3.91 10.28 6.94
CA SER A 22 -4.90 11.09 6.22
C SER A 22 -4.42 12.53 6.10
N ALA A 23 -4.30 13.01 4.88
CA ALA A 23 -3.93 14.39 4.58
C ALA A 23 -4.33 14.75 3.15
N ALA A 24 -4.58 16.04 2.92
CA ALA A 24 -4.69 16.60 1.57
C ALA A 24 -3.30 16.68 0.93
N ARG A 25 -3.19 16.25 -0.32
CA ARG A 25 -1.93 16.23 -1.07
C ARG A 25 -2.15 16.76 -2.48
N THR A 26 -1.20 17.57 -2.93
CA THR A 26 -1.22 18.21 -4.26
C THR A 26 -0.05 17.78 -5.14
N ALA A 27 0.86 16.97 -4.62
CA ALA A 27 2.04 16.49 -5.34
C ALA A 27 2.33 15.03 -5.01
N GLY A 28 2.98 14.35 -5.96
CA GLY A 28 3.46 12.99 -5.76
C GLY A 28 4.57 12.91 -4.73
N ALA A 29 4.62 11.83 -3.97
CA ALA A 29 5.65 11.57 -2.98
C ALA A 29 5.74 10.08 -2.60
N ASN A 30 6.80 9.74 -1.87
CA ASN A 30 6.93 8.47 -1.18
C ASN A 30 6.54 8.65 0.29
N GLY A 31 5.75 7.73 0.80
CA GLY A 31 5.50 7.60 2.23
C GLY A 31 6.73 7.05 2.98
N THR A 32 6.66 7.08 4.30
CA THR A 32 7.71 6.51 5.16
C THR A 32 7.72 4.99 5.05
N ALA A 33 8.90 4.42 4.90
CA ALA A 33 9.08 2.97 4.93
C ALA A 33 8.78 2.41 6.34
N VAL A 34 8.02 1.33 6.38
CA VAL A 34 7.66 0.61 7.61
C VAL A 34 8.26 -0.78 7.56
N ALA A 35 8.87 -1.22 8.65
CA ALA A 35 9.41 -2.56 8.76
C ALA A 35 8.28 -3.62 8.80
N ALA A 36 8.45 -4.67 8.03
CA ALA A 36 7.53 -5.80 7.89
C ALA A 36 8.22 -7.16 8.00
N HIS A 37 9.33 -7.24 8.74
CA HIS A 37 10.15 -8.46 8.89
C HIS A 37 9.39 -9.62 9.54
N ASP A 38 8.44 -9.32 10.41
CA ASP A 38 7.66 -10.29 11.19
C ASP A 38 6.26 -10.51 10.61
N VAL A 39 6.03 -10.02 9.38
CA VAL A 39 4.73 -10.04 8.72
C VAL A 39 4.76 -10.98 7.54
N SER A 40 3.74 -11.81 7.40
CA SER A 40 3.56 -12.70 6.25
C SER A 40 2.39 -12.31 5.37
N ARG A 41 1.49 -11.46 5.89
CA ARG A 41 0.28 -11.04 5.17
C ARG A 41 -0.06 -9.60 5.50
N LEU A 42 -0.41 -8.83 4.47
CA LEU A 42 -0.87 -7.45 4.58
C LEU A 42 -2.21 -7.29 3.87
N LEU A 43 -3.21 -6.82 4.59
CA LEU A 43 -4.40 -6.23 3.98
C LEU A 43 -4.20 -4.73 3.96
N VAL A 44 -4.11 -4.13 2.79
CA VAL A 44 -3.87 -2.70 2.61
C VAL A 44 -5.17 -2.01 2.19
N LEU A 45 -5.52 -0.95 2.91
CA LEU A 45 -6.71 -0.13 2.65
C LEU A 45 -6.27 1.26 2.20
N LEU A 46 -6.73 1.66 1.02
CA LEU A 46 -6.73 3.04 0.56
C LEU A 46 -8.10 3.65 0.86
N ASP A 47 -8.12 4.73 1.62
CA ASP A 47 -9.33 5.50 1.92
C ASP A 47 -9.20 6.91 1.35
N ILE A 48 -9.94 7.19 0.28
CA ILE A 48 -10.01 8.50 -0.37
C ILE A 48 -11.25 9.21 0.17
N THR A 49 -11.04 10.29 0.89
CA THR A 49 -12.13 11.06 1.51
C THR A 49 -12.50 12.31 0.74
N ALA A 50 -11.59 12.80 -0.12
CA ALA A 50 -11.88 13.88 -1.06
C ALA A 50 -11.01 13.75 -2.31
N SER A 51 -11.56 14.06 -3.47
CA SER A 51 -10.87 14.12 -4.75
C SER A 51 -10.71 15.56 -5.21
N ALA A 52 -9.75 15.81 -6.10
CA ALA A 52 -9.65 17.06 -6.83
C ALA A 52 -10.96 17.37 -7.57
N THR A 53 -11.17 18.62 -7.90
CA THR A 53 -12.44 19.08 -8.53
C THR A 53 -12.44 18.93 -10.04
N ASP A 54 -11.29 19.02 -10.68
CA ASP A 54 -11.15 18.94 -12.13
C ASP A 54 -11.12 17.49 -12.64
N ALA A 55 -11.95 17.19 -13.63
CA ALA A 55 -12.10 15.84 -14.17
C ALA A 55 -10.83 15.26 -14.80
N GLY A 56 -9.90 16.11 -15.23
CA GLY A 56 -8.64 15.71 -15.83
C GLY A 56 -7.54 15.38 -14.83
N ASP A 57 -7.70 15.79 -13.57
CA ASP A 57 -6.75 15.48 -12.51
C ASP A 57 -6.80 14.02 -12.14
N THR A 58 -5.67 13.45 -11.73
CA THR A 58 -5.63 12.05 -11.34
C THR A 58 -4.78 11.83 -10.10
N LEU A 59 -5.18 10.83 -9.31
CA LEU A 59 -4.40 10.27 -8.22
C LEU A 59 -4.14 8.79 -8.50
N ASP A 60 -2.88 8.42 -8.55
CA ASP A 60 -2.42 7.04 -8.52
C ASP A 60 -1.78 6.74 -7.16
N VAL A 61 -2.20 5.67 -6.51
CA VAL A 61 -1.63 5.23 -5.22
C VAL A 61 -1.06 3.83 -5.37
N TYR A 62 0.16 3.67 -4.88
CA TYR A 62 0.94 2.44 -4.97
C TYR A 62 1.34 1.95 -3.60
N VAL A 63 1.59 0.66 -3.49
CA VAL A 63 2.32 0.07 -2.38
C VAL A 63 3.55 -0.63 -2.94
N ASP A 64 4.69 -0.21 -2.47
CA ASP A 64 5.98 -0.79 -2.82
C ASP A 64 6.52 -1.60 -1.65
N VAL A 65 7.22 -2.68 -1.96
CA VAL A 65 7.93 -3.54 -1.00
C VAL A 65 9.42 -3.53 -1.29
N SER A 66 10.23 -3.76 -0.28
CA SER A 66 11.67 -3.78 -0.42
C SER A 66 12.32 -4.85 0.47
N PRO A 67 13.34 -5.59 -0.02
CA PRO A 67 14.10 -6.51 0.81
C PRO A 67 15.12 -5.80 1.71
N ASP A 68 15.58 -4.61 1.33
CA ASP A 68 16.78 -3.94 1.89
C ASP A 68 16.54 -2.45 2.23
N ASN A 69 15.32 -1.96 2.16
CA ASN A 69 14.93 -0.55 2.33
C ASN A 69 15.59 0.42 1.32
N SER A 70 16.09 -0.09 0.21
CA SER A 70 16.77 0.68 -0.83
C SER A 70 16.27 0.30 -2.22
N THR A 71 16.13 -0.98 -2.49
CA THR A 71 15.56 -1.52 -3.73
C THR A 71 14.06 -1.69 -3.59
N TRP A 72 13.27 -0.88 -4.31
CA TRP A 72 11.82 -0.89 -4.21
C TRP A 72 11.16 -1.55 -5.41
N LEU A 73 10.20 -2.42 -5.12
CA LEU A 73 9.42 -3.16 -6.10
C LEU A 73 7.94 -2.83 -5.91
N ASN A 74 7.25 -2.49 -7.00
CA ASN A 74 5.83 -2.19 -6.91
C ASN A 74 5.01 -3.48 -6.77
N ALA A 75 4.23 -3.58 -5.68
CA ALA A 75 3.39 -4.72 -5.37
C ALA A 75 1.90 -4.46 -5.61
N ILE A 76 1.43 -3.24 -5.37
CA ILE A 76 0.04 -2.83 -5.56
C ILE A 76 0.01 -1.51 -6.32
N HIS A 77 -0.84 -1.44 -7.33
CA HIS A 77 -1.30 -0.19 -7.92
C HIS A 77 -2.82 -0.17 -7.81
N PHE A 78 -3.34 0.67 -6.93
CA PHE A 78 -4.78 0.84 -6.76
C PHE A 78 -5.42 1.40 -8.04
N THR A 79 -6.72 1.24 -8.18
CA THR A 79 -7.44 1.87 -9.28
C THR A 79 -7.25 3.39 -9.22
N GLN A 80 -6.90 3.98 -10.34
CA GLN A 80 -6.69 5.43 -10.44
C GLN A 80 -7.98 6.18 -10.04
N GLN A 81 -7.82 7.19 -9.22
CA GLN A 81 -8.89 8.12 -8.85
C GLN A 81 -8.86 9.33 -9.78
N ALA A 82 -9.95 9.56 -10.49
CA ALA A 82 -10.12 10.78 -11.26
C ALA A 82 -10.51 11.97 -10.35
N GLY A 83 -10.14 13.16 -10.72
CA GLY A 83 -10.69 14.39 -10.16
C GLY A 83 -12.20 14.44 -10.40
N ASN A 84 -12.95 15.16 -9.59
CA ASN A 84 -14.42 15.15 -9.49
C ASN A 84 -15.05 13.77 -9.26
N GLY A 85 -14.24 12.74 -9.07
CA GLY A 85 -14.71 11.40 -8.76
C GLY A 85 -15.24 11.28 -7.33
N ALA A 86 -16.14 10.33 -7.10
CA ALA A 86 -16.65 10.06 -5.77
C ALA A 86 -15.55 9.54 -4.84
N ALA A 87 -15.54 10.01 -3.59
CA ALA A 87 -14.73 9.44 -2.52
C ALA A 87 -15.06 7.96 -2.34
N GLY A 88 -14.06 7.17 -1.94
CA GLY A 88 -14.27 5.73 -1.80
C GLY A 88 -13.09 5.02 -1.17
N LYS A 89 -13.28 3.72 -0.96
CA LYS A 89 -12.28 2.84 -0.36
C LYS A 89 -11.92 1.74 -1.33
N GLN A 90 -10.64 1.39 -1.35
CA GLN A 90 -10.11 0.25 -2.10
C GLN A 90 -9.23 -0.58 -1.18
N PHE A 91 -9.19 -1.89 -1.37
CA PHE A 91 -8.30 -2.75 -0.61
C PHE A 91 -7.57 -3.74 -1.52
N ALA A 92 -6.41 -4.18 -1.06
CA ALA A 92 -5.63 -5.23 -1.69
C ALA A 92 -4.93 -6.07 -0.62
N VAL A 93 -4.60 -7.31 -0.97
CA VAL A 93 -3.91 -8.24 -0.06
C VAL A 93 -2.60 -8.67 -0.68
N LEU A 94 -1.52 -8.58 0.11
CA LEU A 94 -0.23 -9.21 -0.16
C LEU A 94 -0.06 -10.39 0.81
N ASP A 95 0.37 -11.53 0.29
CA ASP A 95 0.54 -12.75 1.08
C ASP A 95 1.83 -13.48 0.69
N ALA A 96 2.80 -13.45 1.57
CA ALA A 96 4.09 -14.10 1.37
C ALA A 96 4.00 -15.63 1.28
N THR A 97 2.88 -16.21 1.72
CA THR A 97 2.63 -17.66 1.67
C THR A 97 1.94 -18.11 0.38
N ASN A 98 1.67 -17.19 -0.53
CA ASN A 98 1.08 -17.47 -1.83
C ASN A 98 2.08 -17.21 -2.98
N PRO A 99 3.17 -17.99 -3.07
CA PRO A 99 4.14 -17.83 -4.14
C PRO A 99 3.52 -18.20 -5.47
N GLY A 100 3.80 -17.42 -6.50
CA GLY A 100 3.45 -17.78 -7.86
C GLY A 100 4.16 -19.06 -8.33
N ALA A 101 3.57 -19.78 -9.25
CA ALA A 101 4.16 -20.99 -9.84
C ALA A 101 5.28 -20.68 -10.85
N THR A 102 5.39 -19.45 -11.31
CA THR A 102 6.32 -18.99 -12.33
C THR A 102 7.08 -17.74 -11.90
N VAL A 103 8.26 -17.53 -12.47
CA VAL A 103 9.02 -16.30 -12.28
C VAL A 103 8.26 -15.15 -12.95
N THR A 104 8.05 -14.07 -12.21
CA THR A 104 7.43 -12.85 -12.71
C THR A 104 8.46 -11.72 -12.70
N ALA A 105 8.69 -11.11 -13.85
CA ALA A 105 9.56 -9.94 -13.94
C ALA A 105 8.86 -8.71 -13.33
N VAL A 106 9.58 -7.94 -12.53
CA VAL A 106 9.12 -6.67 -11.97
C VAL A 106 9.99 -5.55 -12.53
N THR A 107 9.68 -5.11 -13.75
CA THR A 107 10.45 -4.10 -14.48
C THR A 107 9.82 -2.72 -14.44
N SER A 108 8.55 -2.64 -14.03
CA SER A 108 7.76 -1.41 -13.98
C SER A 108 6.65 -1.52 -12.93
N ASP A 109 5.95 -0.43 -12.70
CA ASP A 109 4.73 -0.44 -11.90
C ASP A 109 3.68 -1.38 -12.52
N ALA A 110 2.86 -1.97 -11.68
CA ALA A 110 1.69 -2.71 -12.13
C ALA A 110 0.71 -1.75 -12.82
N ALA A 111 -0.12 -2.26 -13.70
CA ALA A 111 -1.23 -1.48 -14.25
C ALA A 111 -2.21 -1.08 -13.13
N ALA A 112 -2.97 0.01 -13.33
CA ALA A 112 -3.97 0.45 -12.36
C ALA A 112 -4.97 -0.67 -12.05
N GLY A 113 -5.26 -0.86 -10.77
CA GLY A 113 -6.13 -1.91 -10.26
C GLY A 113 -5.47 -3.29 -10.16
N VAL A 114 -4.16 -3.41 -10.32
CA VAL A 114 -3.44 -4.69 -10.31
C VAL A 114 -2.63 -4.87 -9.02
N VAL A 115 -2.68 -6.10 -8.50
CA VAL A 115 -1.89 -6.57 -7.35
C VAL A 115 -0.95 -7.69 -7.82
N ARG A 116 0.27 -7.68 -7.31
CA ARG A 116 1.22 -8.80 -7.39
C ARG A 116 1.22 -9.53 -6.04
N PRO A 117 0.28 -10.46 -5.79
CA PRO A 117 -0.12 -10.86 -4.44
C PRO A 117 0.99 -11.58 -3.66
N GLY A 118 1.88 -12.31 -4.31
CA GLY A 118 3.00 -13.02 -3.68
C GLY A 118 4.27 -12.20 -3.54
N LEU A 119 4.29 -10.96 -4.05
CA LEU A 119 5.45 -10.07 -3.92
C LEU A 119 5.47 -9.44 -2.53
N PHE A 120 6.52 -9.73 -1.78
CA PHE A 120 6.67 -9.30 -0.39
C PHE A 120 8.10 -8.83 -0.12
N GLY A 121 8.31 -8.14 1.00
CA GLY A 121 9.62 -7.65 1.40
C GLY A 121 9.70 -7.38 2.89
N ALA A 122 10.91 -7.10 3.37
CA ALA A 122 11.19 -6.73 4.75
C ALA A 122 10.66 -5.33 5.12
N TYR A 123 10.43 -4.49 4.12
CA TYR A 123 9.90 -3.14 4.25
C TYR A 123 8.75 -2.92 3.28
N VAL A 124 7.84 -2.05 3.67
CA VAL A 124 6.69 -1.62 2.87
C VAL A 124 6.50 -0.11 2.98
N ARG A 125 6.10 0.52 1.90
CA ARG A 125 5.72 1.94 1.89
C ARG A 125 4.55 2.19 0.96
N ALA A 126 3.80 3.26 1.23
CA ALA A 126 2.92 3.85 0.22
C ALA A 126 3.73 4.81 -0.66
N ARG A 127 3.31 4.95 -1.90
CA ARG A 127 3.78 5.95 -2.85
C ARG A 127 2.58 6.48 -3.62
N TRP A 128 2.62 7.72 -4.05
CA TRP A 128 1.54 8.28 -4.85
C TRP A 128 2.06 9.24 -5.90
N ALA A 129 1.31 9.34 -6.98
CA ALA A 129 1.50 10.31 -8.06
C ALA A 129 0.20 11.10 -8.25
N ILE A 130 0.31 12.39 -8.42
CA ILE A 130 -0.81 13.29 -8.69
C ILE A 130 -0.51 14.03 -9.97
N ALA A 131 -1.44 13.97 -10.93
CA ALA A 131 -1.41 14.77 -12.14
C ALA A 131 -2.44 15.89 -12.03
N ASP A 132 -2.01 17.09 -12.32
CA ASP A 132 -2.79 18.32 -12.37
C ASP A 132 -2.86 18.78 -13.83
N VAL A 133 -4.07 18.91 -14.36
CA VAL A 133 -4.33 19.26 -15.76
C VAL A 133 -4.80 20.71 -15.90
N GLY A 134 -5.38 21.26 -14.86
CA GLY A 134 -5.99 22.61 -14.88
C GLY A 134 -5.09 23.74 -14.37
N GLY A 135 -4.03 23.43 -13.63
CA GLY A 135 -3.12 24.41 -13.04
C GLY A 135 -3.68 25.10 -11.79
N ASP A 136 -4.62 24.46 -11.11
CA ASP A 136 -5.30 24.96 -9.91
C ASP A 136 -5.09 24.05 -8.67
N ASP A 137 -3.97 23.36 -8.57
CA ASP A 137 -3.60 22.47 -7.47
C ASP A 137 -4.57 21.27 -7.28
N ALA A 138 -4.37 20.21 -8.05
CA ALA A 138 -5.06 18.93 -7.90
C ALA A 138 -4.92 18.38 -6.47
N SER A 139 -5.88 18.64 -5.60
CA SER A 139 -5.84 18.22 -4.19
C SER A 139 -6.69 16.98 -3.96
N HIS A 140 -6.07 15.90 -3.50
CA HIS A 140 -6.74 14.68 -3.06
C HIS A 140 -6.45 14.43 -1.58
N THR A 141 -7.50 14.11 -0.80
CA THR A 141 -7.35 13.73 0.62
C THR A 141 -7.52 12.24 0.76
N PHE A 142 -6.50 11.57 1.25
CA PHE A 142 -6.52 10.13 1.43
C PHE A 142 -5.59 9.65 2.54
N SER A 143 -5.79 8.39 2.94
CA SER A 143 -4.89 7.63 3.81
C SER A 143 -4.61 6.25 3.22
N VAL A 144 -3.47 5.68 3.58
CA VAL A 144 -3.14 4.28 3.32
C VAL A 144 -2.77 3.62 4.63
N THR A 145 -3.55 2.63 5.02
CA THR A 145 -3.34 1.85 6.23
C THR A 145 -3.22 0.38 5.87
N ALA A 146 -2.58 -0.40 6.73
CA ALA A 146 -2.48 -1.84 6.53
C ALA A 146 -2.78 -2.57 7.82
N TYR A 147 -3.37 -3.74 7.71
CA TYR A 147 -3.49 -4.72 8.78
C TYR A 147 -2.49 -5.84 8.49
N ALA A 148 -1.54 -6.00 9.39
CA ALA A 148 -0.42 -6.91 9.25
C ALA A 148 -0.57 -8.17 10.10
N GLN A 149 -0.33 -9.33 9.51
CA GLN A 149 -0.35 -10.64 10.18
C GLN A 149 0.94 -11.42 9.91
#